data_85c31b35ff70707c4ed382183c44fabe
#
_entry.id   85c31b35ff70707c4ed382183c44fabe
#
_cell.length_a   1.000
_cell.length_b   1.000
_cell.length_c   1.000
_cell.angle_alpha   90.00
_cell.angle_beta   90.00
_cell.angle_gamma   90.00
#
_symmetry.space_group_name_H-M   'P 1'
#
loop_
_entity.id
_entity.type
_entity.pdbx_description
1 polymer ?
#
loop_
_entity_poly.entity_id
_entity_poly.type
_entity_poly.pdbx_seq_one_letter_code
_entity_poly.pdbx_strand_id
1 'polypeptide(L)'
;MLTDTQIREIRSRFNIFKHKIYLNSCSQGPLSDAVQAGLEDFMASWHEHGSPWELWVNRYEAARAAFAQFINASPDEVAIVTSVSAGINGVASALNFQERNKVVMGEFEFPTMGHVWLGQRVRGAEVQFVSAEGNCIPAANYEKMVDRNTLIVPLTHVCFKNGFRSEVNAITQIAHRAGALVMLDDYQDCGTRPIDVKAMDLDFFVTGTLKYLLGPPGLAFMYVRQELIASLVPTVTGWFAQANPFAYDPKLFDLSPTARRFESGSPSVPNVYAALPGFQLLREIGMEKVAAHIKKLVQSLLSCAHDLGIRAKTPADSAGPLVVLQCQDSTSFVQKLAESNIVASNRHDGLRISFHVYNTMDDVTAVVEVLKKNIDLMVRGPARVGSYD
;
A
#
# COMPACT_ATOMS: atom_id res chain seq x y z
N MET A 1 8.61 -4.39 -21.99
CA MET A 1 7.21 -4.82 -21.78
C MET A 1 7.18 -6.34 -21.69
N LEU A 2 6.20 -6.90 -20.97
CA LEU A 2 5.94 -8.35 -20.93
C LEU A 2 5.34 -8.81 -22.27
N THR A 3 5.74 -10.00 -22.73
CA THR A 3 5.11 -10.66 -23.87
C THR A 3 3.83 -11.38 -23.44
N ASP A 4 2.93 -11.67 -24.37
CA ASP A 4 1.69 -12.41 -24.08
C ASP A 4 1.97 -13.81 -23.50
N THR A 5 3.07 -14.45 -23.92
CA THR A 5 3.51 -15.73 -23.37
C THR A 5 3.89 -15.60 -21.92
N GLN A 6 4.71 -14.60 -21.56
CA GLN A 6 5.10 -14.34 -20.18
C GLN A 6 3.88 -14.01 -19.28
N ILE A 7 2.93 -13.23 -19.80
CA ILE A 7 1.70 -12.92 -19.05
C ILE A 7 0.89 -14.18 -18.80
N ARG A 8 0.74 -15.07 -19.81
CA ARG A 8 0.05 -16.36 -19.63
C ARG A 8 0.74 -17.26 -18.61
N GLU A 9 2.07 -17.34 -18.62
CA GLU A 9 2.86 -18.09 -17.64
C GLU A 9 2.65 -17.55 -16.22
N ILE A 10 2.75 -16.23 -16.02
CA ILE A 10 2.48 -15.59 -14.74
C ILE A 10 1.04 -15.86 -14.28
N ARG A 11 0.06 -15.67 -15.16
CA ARG A 11 -1.36 -15.85 -14.87
C ARG A 11 -1.68 -17.30 -14.47
N SER A 12 -1.00 -18.29 -15.05
CA SER A 12 -1.22 -19.71 -14.74
C SER A 12 -0.86 -20.09 -13.29
N ARG A 13 -0.04 -19.26 -12.63
CA ARG A 13 0.34 -19.44 -11.22
C ARG A 13 -0.76 -19.04 -10.22
N PHE A 14 -1.89 -18.52 -10.72
CA PHE A 14 -3.03 -18.08 -9.90
C PHE A 14 -4.29 -18.85 -10.28
N ASN A 15 -4.71 -19.79 -9.45
CA ASN A 15 -5.81 -20.72 -9.76
C ASN A 15 -7.15 -20.01 -10.04
N ILE A 16 -7.38 -18.82 -9.48
CA ILE A 16 -8.62 -18.07 -9.66
C ILE A 16 -8.91 -17.73 -11.13
N PHE A 17 -7.88 -17.56 -11.96
CA PHE A 17 -8.03 -17.23 -13.38
C PHE A 17 -8.55 -18.37 -14.25
N LYS A 18 -8.66 -19.57 -13.72
CA LYS A 18 -9.38 -20.67 -14.37
C LYS A 18 -10.90 -20.47 -14.39
N HIS A 19 -11.42 -19.60 -13.51
CA HIS A 19 -12.86 -19.46 -13.27
C HIS A 19 -13.34 -18.02 -13.28
N LYS A 20 -12.47 -17.05 -13.03
CA LYS A 20 -12.80 -15.62 -12.85
C LYS A 20 -11.83 -14.70 -13.56
N ILE A 21 -12.30 -13.55 -13.97
CA ILE A 21 -11.46 -12.37 -14.25
C ILE A 21 -11.32 -11.62 -12.93
N TYR A 22 -10.08 -11.46 -12.44
CA TYR A 22 -9.83 -10.86 -11.14
C TYR A 22 -9.25 -9.44 -11.28
N LEU A 23 -10.01 -8.43 -10.87
CA LEU A 23 -9.69 -7.00 -11.01
C LEU A 23 -9.81 -6.25 -9.67
N ASN A 24 -9.49 -6.94 -8.56
CA ASN A 24 -9.69 -6.44 -7.20
C ASN A 24 -8.43 -6.45 -6.33
N SER A 25 -7.24 -6.36 -6.95
CA SER A 25 -5.95 -6.30 -6.24
C SER A 25 -5.85 -5.12 -5.27
N CYS A 26 -6.58 -4.03 -5.55
CA CYS A 26 -6.69 -2.88 -4.64
C CYS A 26 -7.37 -3.19 -3.30
N SER A 27 -8.06 -4.34 -3.19
CA SER A 27 -8.63 -4.86 -1.94
C SER A 27 -7.79 -6.01 -1.39
N GLN A 28 -7.49 -7.01 -2.22
CA GLN A 28 -6.60 -8.13 -1.90
C GLN A 28 -6.04 -8.71 -3.19
N GLY A 29 -4.75 -9.12 -3.18
CA GLY A 29 -4.15 -9.91 -4.26
C GLY A 29 -4.71 -11.34 -4.30
N PRO A 30 -4.82 -11.97 -5.47
CA PRO A 30 -5.21 -13.37 -5.57
C PRO A 30 -4.08 -14.28 -5.06
N LEU A 31 -4.46 -15.43 -4.52
CA LEU A 31 -3.51 -16.43 -4.03
C LEU A 31 -2.74 -17.05 -5.20
N SER A 32 -1.40 -16.96 -5.16
CA SER A 32 -0.52 -17.67 -6.09
C SER A 32 -0.10 -19.04 -5.55
N ASP A 33 0.37 -19.91 -6.45
CA ASP A 33 0.98 -21.19 -6.12
C ASP A 33 2.17 -21.05 -5.15
N ALA A 34 3.02 -20.04 -5.36
CA ALA A 34 4.17 -19.77 -4.53
C ALA A 34 3.80 -19.34 -3.10
N VAL A 35 2.78 -18.49 -2.96
CA VAL A 35 2.28 -18.05 -1.64
C VAL A 35 1.62 -19.22 -0.91
N GLN A 36 0.86 -20.07 -1.63
CA GLN A 36 0.31 -21.29 -1.07
C GLN A 36 1.41 -22.23 -0.58
N ALA A 37 2.43 -22.50 -1.40
CA ALA A 37 3.57 -23.32 -1.01
C ALA A 37 4.29 -22.77 0.24
N GLY A 38 4.44 -21.45 0.36
CA GLY A 38 5.00 -20.84 1.56
C GLY A 38 4.19 -21.12 2.83
N LEU A 39 2.87 -21.12 2.76
CA LEU A 39 2.01 -21.53 3.89
C LEU A 39 2.16 -23.03 4.22
N GLU A 40 2.26 -23.87 3.19
CA GLU A 40 2.48 -25.32 3.34
C GLU A 40 3.84 -25.59 3.98
N ASP A 41 4.91 -24.88 3.60
CA ASP A 41 6.24 -24.95 4.20
C ASP A 41 6.21 -24.59 5.69
N PHE A 42 5.46 -23.55 6.06
CA PHE A 42 5.28 -23.20 7.48
C PHE A 42 4.62 -24.36 8.25
N MET A 43 3.51 -24.87 7.73
CA MET A 43 2.81 -25.99 8.38
C MET A 43 3.68 -27.25 8.50
N ALA A 44 4.47 -27.55 7.46
CA ALA A 44 5.41 -28.67 7.47
C ALA A 44 6.48 -28.49 8.56
N SER A 45 7.08 -27.29 8.65
CA SER A 45 8.09 -26.99 9.68
C SER A 45 7.56 -27.14 11.10
N TRP A 46 6.31 -26.71 11.32
CA TRP A 46 5.64 -26.86 12.60
C TRP A 46 5.29 -28.32 12.90
N HIS A 47 4.81 -29.04 11.92
CA HIS A 47 4.45 -30.45 12.06
C HIS A 47 5.69 -31.34 12.35
N GLU A 48 6.80 -31.08 11.67
CA GLU A 48 8.03 -31.87 11.81
C GLU A 48 8.81 -31.55 13.09
N HIS A 49 8.90 -30.25 13.44
CA HIS A 49 9.79 -29.81 14.51
C HIS A 49 9.09 -29.23 15.74
N GLY A 50 7.75 -29.12 15.73
CA GLY A 50 6.94 -28.56 16.81
C GLY A 50 7.13 -27.06 16.97
N SER A 51 8.25 -26.57 17.48
CA SER A 51 8.48 -25.16 17.80
C SER A 51 9.89 -24.71 17.37
N PRO A 52 10.21 -24.71 16.07
CA PRO A 52 11.56 -24.41 15.57
C PRO A 52 11.81 -22.90 15.48
N TRP A 53 11.91 -22.23 16.62
CA TRP A 53 12.06 -20.76 16.68
C TRP A 53 13.27 -20.23 15.92
N GLU A 54 14.40 -20.91 15.94
CA GLU A 54 15.59 -20.49 15.18
C GLU A 54 15.31 -20.45 13.67
N LEU A 55 14.68 -21.51 13.14
CA LEU A 55 14.27 -21.58 11.73
C LEU A 55 13.27 -20.47 11.38
N TRP A 56 12.30 -20.21 12.26
CA TRP A 56 11.29 -19.19 12.05
C TRP A 56 11.86 -17.77 12.11
N VAL A 57 12.77 -17.50 13.04
CA VAL A 57 13.47 -16.21 13.12
C VAL A 57 14.36 -15.99 11.88
N ASN A 58 15.07 -17.03 11.41
CA ASN A 58 15.83 -16.93 10.18
C ASN A 58 14.96 -16.60 8.97
N ARG A 59 13.76 -17.18 8.88
CA ARG A 59 12.78 -16.87 7.81
C ARG A 59 12.27 -15.44 7.93
N TYR A 60 12.05 -14.98 9.14
CA TYR A 60 11.60 -13.61 9.45
C TYR A 60 12.66 -12.58 9.00
N GLU A 61 13.93 -12.80 9.33
CA GLU A 61 15.03 -11.94 8.90
C GLU A 61 15.27 -12.01 7.38
N ALA A 62 15.08 -13.17 6.77
CA ALA A 62 15.14 -13.29 5.30
C ALA A 62 14.04 -12.44 4.61
N ALA A 63 12.84 -12.41 5.15
CA ALA A 63 11.77 -11.56 4.63
C ALA A 63 12.07 -10.07 4.80
N ARG A 64 12.64 -9.67 5.95
CA ARG A 64 13.13 -8.30 6.19
C ARG A 64 14.15 -7.89 5.16
N ALA A 65 15.18 -8.70 4.96
CA ALA A 65 16.28 -8.43 4.01
C ALA A 65 15.76 -8.36 2.56
N ALA A 66 14.87 -9.26 2.17
CA ALA A 66 14.29 -9.28 0.84
C ALA A 66 13.39 -8.06 0.58
N PHE A 67 12.61 -7.63 1.58
CA PHE A 67 11.79 -6.42 1.46
C PHE A 67 12.65 -5.15 1.46
N ALA A 68 13.68 -5.06 2.30
CA ALA A 68 14.62 -3.95 2.29
C ALA A 68 15.25 -3.77 0.90
N GLN A 69 15.70 -4.86 0.27
CA GLN A 69 16.19 -4.84 -1.10
C GLN A 69 15.11 -4.42 -2.11
N PHE A 70 13.84 -4.78 -1.88
CA PHE A 70 12.72 -4.45 -2.76
C PHE A 70 12.46 -2.94 -2.84
N ILE A 71 12.75 -2.18 -1.77
CA ILE A 71 12.53 -0.73 -1.67
C ILE A 71 13.82 0.10 -1.67
N ASN A 72 14.98 -0.51 -1.96
CA ASN A 72 16.32 0.11 -1.89
C ASN A 72 16.68 0.64 -0.49
N ALA A 73 16.42 -0.16 0.55
CA ALA A 73 16.78 0.13 1.94
C ALA A 73 17.79 -0.88 2.51
N SER A 74 18.35 -0.57 3.69
CA SER A 74 19.07 -1.55 4.52
C SER A 74 18.09 -2.38 5.34
N PRO A 75 18.37 -3.67 5.64
CA PRO A 75 17.57 -4.43 6.59
C PRO A 75 17.43 -3.76 7.97
N ASP A 76 18.43 -3.00 8.40
CA ASP A 76 18.43 -2.27 9.68
C ASP A 76 17.40 -1.13 9.70
N GLU A 77 16.95 -0.65 8.53
CA GLU A 77 15.96 0.39 8.35
C GLU A 77 14.52 -0.16 8.24
N VAL A 78 14.34 -1.50 8.27
CA VAL A 78 13.03 -2.12 8.07
C VAL A 78 12.54 -2.81 9.33
N ALA A 79 11.33 -2.47 9.77
CA ALA A 79 10.56 -3.19 10.77
C ALA A 79 9.45 -4.02 10.11
N ILE A 80 9.17 -5.19 10.68
CA ILE A 80 8.04 -6.03 10.31
C ILE A 80 6.96 -5.86 11.37
N VAL A 81 5.78 -5.42 10.94
CA VAL A 81 4.65 -5.12 11.83
C VAL A 81 3.39 -5.88 11.40
N THR A 82 2.42 -6.01 12.28
CA THR A 82 1.21 -6.80 12.03
C THR A 82 0.24 -6.13 11.06
N SER A 83 0.35 -4.82 10.87
CA SER A 83 -0.47 -4.05 9.93
C SER A 83 0.15 -2.67 9.67
N VAL A 84 -0.25 -2.02 8.58
CA VAL A 84 0.08 -0.60 8.34
C VAL A 84 -0.38 0.27 9.51
N SER A 85 -1.55 0.00 10.09
CA SER A 85 -2.04 0.70 11.28
C SER A 85 -1.10 0.58 12.48
N ALA A 86 -0.52 -0.61 12.70
CA ALA A 86 0.46 -0.83 13.76
C ALA A 86 1.74 -0.01 13.52
N GLY A 87 2.25 0.00 12.27
CA GLY A 87 3.42 0.79 11.91
C GLY A 87 3.21 2.30 12.11
N ILE A 88 2.08 2.84 11.63
CA ILE A 88 1.74 4.26 11.81
C ILE A 88 1.62 4.61 13.31
N ASN A 89 0.96 3.75 14.12
CA ASN A 89 0.88 3.95 15.57
C ASN A 89 2.25 3.87 16.25
N GLY A 90 3.13 2.98 15.79
CA GLY A 90 4.52 2.89 16.27
C GLY A 90 5.24 4.24 16.10
N VAL A 91 5.22 4.81 14.89
CA VAL A 91 5.82 6.12 14.60
C VAL A 91 5.14 7.23 15.42
N ALA A 92 3.82 7.30 15.39
CA ALA A 92 3.08 8.33 16.12
C ALA A 92 3.37 8.28 17.64
N SER A 93 3.58 7.07 18.20
CA SER A 93 3.90 6.88 19.61
C SER A 93 5.30 7.38 19.98
N ALA A 94 6.23 7.41 19.03
CA ALA A 94 7.63 7.82 19.22
C ALA A 94 7.85 9.32 19.03
N LEU A 95 6.90 10.03 18.41
CA LEU A 95 7.03 11.46 18.15
C LEU A 95 6.63 12.31 19.35
N ASN A 96 7.35 13.44 19.53
CA ASN A 96 7.08 14.45 20.56
C ASN A 96 6.37 15.66 19.94
N PHE A 97 5.23 16.05 20.52
CA PHE A 97 4.39 17.16 20.05
C PHE A 97 4.57 18.47 20.85
N GLN A 98 5.63 18.60 21.65
CA GLN A 98 5.82 19.78 22.50
C GLN A 98 6.39 21.01 21.74
N GLU A 99 7.40 20.80 20.90
CA GLU A 99 8.06 21.90 20.16
C GLU A 99 7.40 22.13 18.81
N ARG A 100 7.11 21.05 18.10
CA ARG A 100 6.42 21.05 16.82
C ARG A 100 5.26 20.07 16.93
N ASN A 101 4.05 20.52 16.67
CA ASN A 101 2.87 19.71 16.94
C ASN A 101 1.91 19.59 15.76
N LYS A 102 2.19 20.26 14.65
CA LYS A 102 1.31 20.27 13.49
C LYS A 102 1.54 19.02 12.64
N VAL A 103 0.45 18.33 12.33
CA VAL A 103 0.39 17.21 11.38
C VAL A 103 -0.43 17.65 10.18
N VAL A 104 0.18 17.66 8.99
CA VAL A 104 -0.48 18.10 7.75
C VAL A 104 -0.64 16.90 6.82
N MET A 105 -1.86 16.53 6.49
CA MET A 105 -2.19 15.39 5.61
C MET A 105 -3.27 15.74 4.60
N GLY A 106 -3.39 14.97 3.52
CA GLY A 106 -4.41 15.17 2.51
C GLY A 106 -5.78 14.62 2.92
N GLU A 107 -6.86 15.12 2.30
CA GLU A 107 -8.22 14.59 2.49
C GLU A 107 -8.41 13.20 1.85
N PHE A 108 -7.43 12.73 1.05
CA PHE A 108 -7.50 11.43 0.35
C PHE A 108 -6.86 10.28 1.09
N GLU A 109 -6.44 10.52 2.34
CA GLU A 109 -5.83 9.48 3.17
C GLU A 109 -6.79 8.31 3.42
N PHE A 110 -6.23 7.11 3.59
CA PHE A 110 -7.03 6.00 4.10
C PHE A 110 -7.43 6.28 5.56
N PRO A 111 -8.64 5.89 5.99
CA PRO A 111 -9.16 6.24 7.32
C PRO A 111 -8.20 5.98 8.48
N THR A 112 -7.43 4.90 8.42
CA THR A 112 -6.41 4.59 9.45
C THR A 112 -5.42 5.75 9.64
N MET A 113 -4.89 6.31 8.54
CA MET A 113 -3.95 7.44 8.62
C MET A 113 -4.58 8.61 9.40
N GLY A 114 -5.78 9.03 8.99
CA GLY A 114 -6.52 10.08 9.68
C GLY A 114 -6.79 9.74 11.16
N HIS A 115 -7.31 8.54 11.43
CA HIS A 115 -7.69 8.14 12.78
C HIS A 115 -6.50 8.08 13.77
N VAL A 116 -5.34 7.56 13.31
CA VAL A 116 -4.14 7.50 14.17
C VAL A 116 -3.66 8.89 14.54
N TRP A 117 -3.55 9.81 13.57
CA TRP A 117 -3.09 11.17 13.86
C TRP A 117 -4.10 12.00 14.63
N LEU A 118 -5.40 11.90 14.32
CA LEU A 118 -6.47 12.51 15.13
C LEU A 118 -6.44 12.02 16.58
N GLY A 119 -6.12 10.75 16.79
CA GLY A 119 -5.92 10.19 18.14
C GLY A 119 -4.77 10.84 18.91
N GLN A 120 -3.75 11.42 18.24
CA GLN A 120 -2.64 12.11 18.91
C GLN A 120 -3.02 13.50 19.45
N ARG A 121 -4.21 14.01 19.15
CA ARG A 121 -4.70 15.27 19.74
C ARG A 121 -4.66 15.28 21.28
N VAL A 122 -4.88 14.13 21.91
CA VAL A 122 -4.76 14.00 23.39
C VAL A 122 -3.33 14.21 23.87
N ARG A 123 -2.33 14.13 22.97
CA ARG A 123 -0.91 14.39 23.23
C ARG A 123 -0.44 15.75 22.73
N GLY A 124 -1.37 16.60 22.25
CA GLY A 124 -1.09 17.94 21.78
C GLY A 124 -0.92 18.10 20.27
N ALA A 125 -1.15 17.05 19.47
CA ALA A 125 -1.09 17.16 18.01
C ALA A 125 -2.18 18.08 17.45
N GLU A 126 -1.82 19.00 16.55
CA GLU A 126 -2.71 19.79 15.73
C GLU A 126 -2.80 19.17 14.34
N VAL A 127 -3.94 18.56 14.02
CA VAL A 127 -4.12 17.85 12.75
C VAL A 127 -4.90 18.73 11.78
N GLN A 128 -4.29 18.98 10.60
CA GLN A 128 -4.86 19.77 9.52
C GLN A 128 -4.92 18.95 8.23
N PHE A 129 -6.00 19.16 7.43
CA PHE A 129 -6.20 18.46 6.18
C PHE A 129 -6.03 19.41 4.99
N VAL A 130 -5.22 19.00 4.03
CA VAL A 130 -5.04 19.69 2.74
C VAL A 130 -6.22 19.32 1.85
N SER A 131 -6.98 20.33 1.44
CA SER A 131 -8.17 20.12 0.64
C SER A 131 -7.87 19.72 -0.81
N ALA A 132 -8.75 18.87 -1.34
CA ALA A 132 -8.70 18.44 -2.72
C ALA A 132 -9.21 19.52 -3.68
N GLU A 133 -8.66 19.50 -4.89
CA GLU A 133 -9.18 20.21 -6.06
C GLU A 133 -9.74 19.18 -7.05
N GLY A 134 -11.04 18.93 -6.96
CA GLY A 134 -11.68 17.86 -7.72
C GLY A 134 -11.16 16.48 -7.32
N ASN A 135 -10.56 15.77 -8.24
CA ASN A 135 -10.04 14.42 -8.01
C ASN A 135 -8.53 14.37 -7.63
N CYS A 136 -7.90 15.49 -7.40
CA CYS A 136 -6.47 15.64 -7.11
C CYS A 136 -6.23 16.44 -5.84
N ILE A 137 -5.05 16.27 -5.23
CA ILE A 137 -4.50 17.20 -4.23
C ILE A 137 -3.16 17.67 -4.79
N PRO A 138 -3.09 18.88 -5.42
CA PRO A 138 -1.85 19.42 -5.93
C PRO A 138 -0.80 19.63 -4.82
N ALA A 139 0.48 19.40 -5.10
CA ALA A 139 1.57 19.65 -4.15
C ALA A 139 1.58 21.10 -3.65
N ALA A 140 1.21 22.06 -4.50
CA ALA A 140 1.09 23.48 -4.13
C ALA A 140 0.09 23.75 -2.98
N ASN A 141 -0.89 22.87 -2.74
CA ASN A 141 -1.80 23.02 -1.61
C ASN A 141 -1.12 22.63 -0.29
N TYR A 142 -0.19 21.69 -0.31
CA TYR A 142 0.66 21.41 0.85
C TYR A 142 1.57 22.59 1.19
N GLU A 143 2.11 23.30 0.19
CA GLU A 143 2.99 24.47 0.41
C GLU A 143 2.29 25.62 1.16
N LYS A 144 0.97 25.75 1.02
CA LYS A 144 0.16 26.76 1.74
C LYS A 144 -0.02 26.40 3.23
N MET A 145 0.11 25.13 3.59
CA MET A 145 -0.23 24.62 4.93
C MET A 145 0.99 24.18 5.73
N VAL A 146 2.03 23.71 5.06
CA VAL A 146 3.27 23.26 5.72
C VAL A 146 4.11 24.46 6.13
N ASP A 147 4.48 24.53 7.41
CA ASP A 147 5.26 25.59 8.00
C ASP A 147 6.27 25.06 9.04
N ARG A 148 7.00 25.97 9.71
CA ARG A 148 7.99 25.60 10.75
C ARG A 148 7.42 24.85 11.95
N ASN A 149 6.12 24.87 12.18
CA ASN A 149 5.45 24.16 13.28
C ASN A 149 5.02 22.75 12.85
N THR A 150 5.10 22.46 11.55
CA THR A 150 4.75 21.13 11.00
C THR A 150 5.79 20.11 11.45
N LEU A 151 5.37 19.12 12.22
CA LEU A 151 6.20 18.02 12.69
C LEU A 151 6.34 16.94 11.63
N ILE A 152 5.20 16.57 11.01
CA ILE A 152 5.14 15.47 10.03
C ILE A 152 4.06 15.71 9.00
N VAL A 153 4.34 15.26 7.77
CA VAL A 153 3.41 15.18 6.65
C VAL A 153 3.17 13.71 6.33
N PRO A 154 2.11 13.09 6.88
CA PRO A 154 1.63 11.79 6.43
C PRO A 154 1.00 11.94 5.04
N LEU A 155 1.29 10.99 4.15
CA LEU A 155 0.95 11.09 2.74
C LEU A 155 0.58 9.72 2.18
N THR A 156 -0.57 9.59 1.51
CA THR A 156 -0.89 8.41 0.72
C THR A 156 -0.32 8.53 -0.70
N HIS A 157 0.30 7.47 -1.21
CA HIS A 157 0.86 7.49 -2.57
C HIS A 157 -0.25 7.41 -3.61
N VAL A 158 -1.11 6.39 -3.51
CA VAL A 158 -2.27 6.22 -4.40
C VAL A 158 -3.56 6.18 -3.59
N CYS A 159 -4.47 7.09 -3.91
CA CYS A 159 -5.76 7.20 -3.23
C CYS A 159 -6.66 5.99 -3.53
N PHE A 160 -7.16 5.35 -2.48
CA PHE A 160 -8.03 4.16 -2.58
C PHE A 160 -9.43 4.46 -3.12
N LYS A 161 -9.88 5.73 -3.10
CA LYS A 161 -11.21 6.16 -3.54
C LYS A 161 -11.30 6.48 -5.01
N ASN A 162 -10.21 7.01 -5.59
CA ASN A 162 -10.24 7.51 -6.97
C ASN A 162 -9.00 7.13 -7.82
N GLY A 163 -7.98 6.47 -7.23
CA GLY A 163 -6.79 6.05 -7.96
C GLY A 163 -5.81 7.19 -8.29
N PHE A 164 -6.02 8.39 -7.77
CA PHE A 164 -5.07 9.51 -7.89
C PHE A 164 -3.72 9.15 -7.28
N ARG A 165 -2.63 9.41 -8.00
CA ARG A 165 -1.26 9.26 -7.52
C ARG A 165 -0.70 10.62 -7.12
N SER A 166 -0.29 10.73 -5.85
CA SER A 166 0.27 11.95 -5.27
C SER A 166 1.66 12.27 -5.82
N GLU A 167 1.99 13.56 -5.86
CA GLU A 167 3.31 14.09 -6.25
C GLU A 167 4.30 13.98 -5.08
N VAL A 168 4.63 12.74 -4.66
CA VAL A 168 5.38 12.45 -3.43
C VAL A 168 6.67 13.25 -3.33
N ASN A 169 7.51 13.28 -4.38
CA ASN A 169 8.79 13.99 -4.35
C ASN A 169 8.62 15.49 -4.13
N ALA A 170 7.62 16.12 -4.78
CA ALA A 170 7.35 17.53 -4.59
C ALA A 170 6.88 17.85 -3.16
N ILE A 171 5.97 17.02 -2.63
CA ILE A 171 5.45 17.18 -1.25
C ILE A 171 6.57 16.92 -0.22
N THR A 172 7.43 15.92 -0.44
CA THR A 172 8.60 15.65 0.41
C THR A 172 9.53 16.86 0.47
N GLN A 173 9.84 17.45 -0.67
CA GLN A 173 10.66 18.67 -0.71
C GLN A 173 10.02 19.85 0.03
N ILE A 174 8.70 20.04 -0.09
CA ILE A 174 7.96 21.06 0.65
C ILE A 174 8.09 20.83 2.16
N ALA A 175 7.86 19.61 2.61
CA ALA A 175 7.95 19.22 4.02
C ALA A 175 9.37 19.44 4.58
N HIS A 176 10.38 18.95 3.87
CA HIS A 176 11.77 19.03 4.32
C HIS A 176 12.30 20.48 4.36
N ARG A 177 11.89 21.35 3.42
CA ARG A 177 12.22 22.79 3.49
C ARG A 177 11.70 23.45 4.78
N ALA A 178 10.58 22.97 5.31
CA ALA A 178 10.04 23.42 6.59
C ALA A 178 10.61 22.64 7.79
N GLY A 179 11.48 21.66 7.56
CA GLY A 179 12.04 20.75 8.55
C GLY A 179 11.02 19.73 9.09
N ALA A 180 9.92 19.47 8.38
CA ALA A 180 8.94 18.46 8.73
C ALA A 180 9.37 17.08 8.21
N LEU A 181 9.01 16.03 8.94
CA LEU A 181 9.19 14.64 8.52
C LEU A 181 8.12 14.25 7.50
N VAL A 182 8.40 13.21 6.70
CA VAL A 182 7.45 12.66 5.72
C VAL A 182 7.22 11.17 5.97
N MET A 183 5.96 10.76 6.02
CA MET A 183 5.55 9.36 6.11
C MET A 183 4.68 8.97 4.92
N LEU A 184 5.16 8.06 4.09
CA LEU A 184 4.42 7.57 2.92
C LEU A 184 3.67 6.28 3.25
N ASP A 185 2.34 6.27 3.09
CA ASP A 185 1.53 5.05 2.98
C ASP A 185 1.45 4.62 1.52
N ASP A 186 2.13 3.52 1.19
CA ASP A 186 2.22 3.00 -0.16
C ASP A 186 1.43 1.71 -0.38
N TYR A 187 0.39 1.49 0.41
CA TYR A 187 -0.40 0.26 0.38
C TYR A 187 -1.13 0.03 -0.95
N GLN A 188 -1.32 1.08 -1.76
CA GLN A 188 -2.01 0.99 -3.05
C GLN A 188 -1.06 1.05 -4.25
N ASP A 189 0.26 1.19 -4.06
CA ASP A 189 1.21 1.27 -5.18
C ASP A 189 2.41 0.31 -5.03
N CYS A 190 2.85 -0.01 -3.81
CA CYS A 190 3.94 -0.96 -3.56
C CYS A 190 3.61 -2.35 -4.14
N GLY A 191 4.46 -2.83 -5.04
CA GLY A 191 4.24 -4.05 -5.83
C GLY A 191 3.74 -3.79 -7.26
N THR A 192 3.48 -2.52 -7.64
CA THR A 192 3.03 -2.15 -8.99
C THR A 192 4.11 -1.44 -9.82
N ARG A 193 5.13 -0.92 -9.17
CA ARG A 193 6.26 -0.20 -9.78
C ARG A 193 7.49 -0.27 -8.87
N PRO A 194 8.67 0.09 -9.39
CA PRO A 194 9.85 0.26 -8.53
C PRO A 194 9.63 1.34 -7.48
N ILE A 195 10.05 1.05 -6.25
CA ILE A 195 10.08 1.99 -5.13
C ILE A 195 11.52 2.12 -4.67
N ASP A 196 11.98 3.36 -4.52
CA ASP A 196 13.29 3.70 -3.97
C ASP A 196 13.12 4.75 -2.88
N VAL A 197 13.06 4.29 -1.64
CA VAL A 197 12.81 5.17 -0.48
C VAL A 197 13.93 6.18 -0.26
N LYS A 198 15.15 5.89 -0.73
CA LYS A 198 16.30 6.81 -0.67
C LYS A 198 16.18 7.91 -1.71
N ALA A 199 15.88 7.55 -2.98
CA ALA A 199 15.68 8.54 -4.05
C ALA A 199 14.43 9.40 -3.82
N MET A 200 13.41 8.88 -3.14
CA MET A 200 12.22 9.62 -2.73
C MET A 200 12.45 10.47 -1.47
N ASP A 201 13.61 10.35 -0.85
CA ASP A 201 14.03 11.07 0.37
C ASP A 201 13.04 10.92 1.54
N LEU A 202 12.45 9.73 1.72
CA LEU A 202 11.44 9.49 2.74
C LEU A 202 12.05 9.30 4.13
N ASP A 203 11.33 9.76 5.17
CA ASP A 203 11.68 9.51 6.57
C ASP A 203 11.04 8.22 7.07
N PHE A 204 9.79 7.98 6.67
CA PHE A 204 9.05 6.76 6.94
C PHE A 204 8.30 6.29 5.70
N PHE A 205 8.20 4.97 5.57
CA PHE A 205 7.39 4.34 4.55
C PHE A 205 6.65 3.15 5.16
N VAL A 206 5.39 2.94 4.81
CA VAL A 206 4.62 1.77 5.26
C VAL A 206 3.85 1.14 4.11
N THR A 207 3.79 -0.19 4.11
CA THR A 207 2.95 -0.95 3.18
C THR A 207 2.57 -2.30 3.79
N GLY A 208 1.40 -2.81 3.41
CA GLY A 208 0.98 -4.17 3.78
C GLY A 208 1.12 -5.14 2.60
N THR A 209 1.14 -6.43 2.91
CA THR A 209 1.41 -7.48 1.92
C THR A 209 0.18 -7.91 1.10
N LEU A 210 -1.03 -7.74 1.63
CA LEU A 210 -2.24 -8.40 1.11
C LEU A 210 -2.71 -7.96 -0.28
N LYS A 211 -2.27 -6.77 -0.76
CA LYS A 211 -2.73 -6.23 -2.04
C LYS A 211 -1.78 -6.59 -3.18
N TYR A 212 -0.97 -5.63 -3.59
CA TYR A 212 -0.10 -5.76 -4.76
C TYR A 212 1.22 -6.49 -4.48
N LEU A 213 1.58 -6.69 -3.20
CA LEU A 213 2.69 -7.58 -2.82
C LEU A 213 2.30 -9.06 -2.76
N LEU A 214 1.03 -9.39 -3.08
CA LEU A 214 0.50 -10.76 -3.24
C LEU A 214 0.58 -11.65 -2.00
N GLY A 215 0.80 -11.06 -0.81
CA GLY A 215 0.90 -11.79 0.45
C GLY A 215 -0.43 -11.90 1.21
N PRO A 216 -0.43 -12.51 2.40
CA PRO A 216 -1.60 -12.61 3.25
C PRO A 216 -1.89 -11.32 4.02
N PRO A 217 -3.11 -11.15 4.58
CA PRO A 217 -3.38 -10.13 5.58
C PRO A 217 -2.64 -10.41 6.90
N GLY A 218 -2.44 -9.37 7.73
CA GLY A 218 -1.80 -9.51 9.03
C GLY A 218 -0.28 -9.40 9.02
N LEU A 219 0.28 -8.85 7.94
CA LEU A 219 1.70 -8.52 7.80
C LEU A 219 1.86 -7.20 7.04
N ALA A 220 2.75 -6.36 7.54
CA ALA A 220 3.17 -5.11 6.91
C ALA A 220 4.66 -4.86 7.16
N PHE A 221 5.25 -4.02 6.33
CA PHE A 221 6.62 -3.56 6.45
C PHE A 221 6.63 -2.05 6.65
N MET A 222 7.57 -1.61 7.48
CA MET A 222 7.81 -0.20 7.76
C MET A 222 9.29 0.10 7.58
N TYR A 223 9.60 1.10 6.75
CA TYR A 223 10.93 1.70 6.67
C TYR A 223 11.02 2.90 7.60
N VAL A 224 12.16 3.03 8.23
CA VAL A 224 12.55 4.20 9.04
C VAL A 224 13.94 4.63 8.59
N ARG A 225 14.09 5.90 8.22
CA ARG A 225 15.39 6.48 7.85
C ARG A 225 16.43 6.26 8.95
N GLN A 226 17.60 5.78 8.60
CA GLN A 226 18.65 5.36 9.54
C GLN A 226 18.98 6.41 10.60
N GLU A 227 19.06 7.68 10.20
CA GLU A 227 19.44 8.80 11.06
C GLU A 227 18.39 9.10 12.13
N LEU A 228 17.15 8.70 11.92
CA LEU A 228 16.05 8.91 12.86
C LEU A 228 15.95 7.80 13.90
N ILE A 229 16.40 6.59 13.61
CA ILE A 229 16.14 5.41 14.41
C ILE A 229 16.55 5.64 15.89
N ALA A 230 17.76 6.14 16.12
CA ALA A 230 18.29 6.27 17.46
C ALA A 230 17.52 7.27 18.36
N SER A 231 16.94 8.32 17.74
CA SER A 231 16.19 9.36 18.46
C SER A 231 14.72 9.00 18.74
N LEU A 232 14.19 7.97 18.08
CA LEU A 232 12.79 7.57 18.20
C LEU A 232 12.62 6.47 19.27
N VAL A 233 11.81 6.73 20.27
CA VAL A 233 11.50 5.79 21.36
C VAL A 233 10.01 5.47 21.32
N PRO A 234 9.59 4.41 20.59
CA PRO A 234 8.18 4.05 20.51
C PRO A 234 7.65 3.57 21.87
N THR A 235 6.48 4.06 22.25
CA THR A 235 5.75 3.58 23.44
C THR A 235 4.86 2.38 23.10
N VAL A 236 4.56 2.16 21.81
CA VAL A 236 4.01 0.91 21.30
C VAL A 236 5.18 -0.02 21.04
N THR A 237 5.48 -0.92 21.97
CA THR A 237 6.68 -1.75 22.00
C THR A 237 6.37 -3.17 22.51
N GLY A 238 7.38 -4.02 22.62
CA GLY A 238 7.28 -5.37 23.16
C GLY A 238 8.64 -6.08 23.18
N TRP A 239 8.64 -7.38 23.41
CA TRP A 239 9.86 -8.15 23.59
C TRP A 239 10.69 -8.28 22.30
N PHE A 240 10.06 -8.30 21.11
CA PHE A 240 10.78 -8.31 19.83
C PHE A 240 11.39 -6.96 19.46
N ALA A 241 10.98 -5.88 20.11
CA ALA A 241 11.57 -4.55 19.96
C ALA A 241 12.92 -4.39 20.66
N GLN A 242 13.29 -5.32 21.55
CA GLN A 242 14.51 -5.24 22.35
C GLN A 242 15.74 -5.64 21.55
N ALA A 243 16.92 -5.16 21.95
CA ALA A 243 18.20 -5.50 21.32
C ALA A 243 18.44 -7.03 21.39
N ASN A 244 18.14 -7.63 22.53
CA ASN A 244 18.12 -9.10 22.70
C ASN A 244 16.75 -9.57 23.19
N PRO A 245 15.83 -9.96 22.30
CA PRO A 245 14.50 -10.43 22.70
C PRO A 245 14.52 -11.70 23.54
N PHE A 246 15.59 -12.51 23.45
CA PHE A 246 15.72 -13.76 24.19
C PHE A 246 16.45 -13.61 25.55
N ALA A 247 16.71 -12.39 25.99
CA ALA A 247 17.18 -12.12 27.36
C ALA A 247 16.11 -12.42 28.41
N TYR A 248 14.82 -12.30 28.05
CA TYR A 248 13.65 -12.55 28.91
C TYR A 248 13.67 -11.78 30.25
N ASP A 249 14.36 -10.62 30.28
CA ASP A 249 14.40 -9.79 31.48
C ASP A 249 13.31 -8.68 31.40
N PRO A 250 12.23 -8.77 32.21
CA PRO A 250 11.16 -7.76 32.19
C PRO A 250 11.56 -6.41 32.78
N LYS A 251 12.72 -6.31 33.41
CA LYS A 251 13.24 -5.08 34.02
C LYS A 251 14.21 -4.33 33.11
N LEU A 252 14.67 -4.97 32.04
CA LEU A 252 15.56 -4.38 31.05
C LEU A 252 14.73 -3.78 29.91
N PHE A 253 14.86 -2.48 29.70
CA PHE A 253 14.30 -1.80 28.53
C PHE A 253 15.45 -1.30 27.66
N ASP A 254 15.89 -2.14 26.72
CA ASP A 254 17.03 -1.92 25.83
C ASP A 254 16.55 -2.11 24.37
N LEU A 255 16.09 -1.00 23.75
CA LEU A 255 15.55 -1.03 22.41
C LEU A 255 16.61 -1.40 21.36
N SER A 256 16.21 -2.17 20.38
CA SER A 256 17.03 -2.49 19.21
C SER A 256 17.65 -1.22 18.60
N PRO A 257 18.92 -1.23 18.23
CA PRO A 257 19.57 -0.11 17.53
C PRO A 257 19.07 0.09 16.09
N THR A 258 18.23 -0.81 15.59
CA THR A 258 17.68 -0.79 14.23
C THR A 258 16.17 -0.49 14.25
N ALA A 259 15.52 -0.42 13.07
CA ALA A 259 14.08 -0.23 12.97
C ALA A 259 13.27 -1.33 13.67
N ARG A 260 13.88 -2.47 14.04
CA ARG A 260 13.24 -3.51 14.88
C ARG A 260 12.66 -2.96 16.19
N ARG A 261 13.14 -1.81 16.70
CA ARG A 261 12.55 -1.16 17.88
C ARG A 261 11.06 -0.83 17.75
N PHE A 262 10.52 -0.82 16.53
CA PHE A 262 9.11 -0.61 16.25
C PHE A 262 8.30 -1.92 16.17
N GLU A 263 8.95 -3.07 16.35
CA GLU A 263 8.26 -4.36 16.47
C GLU A 263 7.72 -4.54 17.89
N SER A 264 6.79 -5.49 18.07
CA SER A 264 6.12 -5.61 19.36
C SER A 264 6.16 -7.04 19.91
N GLY A 265 5.14 -7.82 19.65
CA GLY A 265 4.98 -9.17 20.19
C GLY A 265 5.63 -10.24 19.32
N SER A 266 5.19 -11.47 19.55
CA SER A 266 5.63 -12.61 18.74
C SER A 266 5.32 -12.37 17.26
N PRO A 267 6.29 -12.61 16.36
CA PRO A 267 6.11 -12.33 14.94
C PRO A 267 5.06 -13.24 14.30
N SER A 268 4.38 -12.72 13.27
CA SER A 268 3.42 -13.49 12.47
C SER A 268 4.16 -14.42 11.50
N VAL A 269 4.74 -15.50 12.03
CA VAL A 269 5.59 -16.44 11.27
C VAL A 269 4.90 -16.99 10.01
N PRO A 270 3.63 -17.51 10.07
CA PRO A 270 2.98 -18.03 8.87
C PRO A 270 2.85 -17.00 7.77
N ASN A 271 2.58 -15.74 8.15
CA ASN A 271 2.43 -14.66 7.17
C ASN A 271 3.76 -14.27 6.52
N VAL A 272 4.88 -14.40 7.22
CA VAL A 272 6.23 -14.18 6.67
C VAL A 272 6.57 -15.26 5.64
N TYR A 273 6.28 -16.53 5.95
CA TYR A 273 6.47 -17.63 5.01
C TYR A 273 5.69 -17.42 3.72
N ALA A 274 4.46 -16.93 3.83
CA ALA A 274 3.58 -16.68 2.68
C ALA A 274 3.95 -15.41 1.91
N ALA A 275 4.36 -14.32 2.59
CA ALA A 275 4.63 -13.04 1.93
C ALA A 275 5.92 -13.07 1.11
N LEU A 276 6.98 -13.72 1.60
CA LEU A 276 8.27 -13.76 0.94
C LEU A 276 8.20 -14.25 -0.51
N PRO A 277 7.51 -15.37 -0.85
CA PRO A 277 7.34 -15.80 -2.23
C PRO A 277 6.55 -14.80 -3.10
N GLY A 278 5.63 -14.04 -2.52
CA GLY A 278 4.82 -13.05 -3.26
C GLY A 278 5.68 -11.94 -3.88
N PHE A 279 6.50 -11.28 -3.08
CA PHE A 279 7.36 -10.22 -3.63
C PHE A 279 8.63 -10.75 -4.30
N GLN A 280 9.08 -11.97 -4.02
CA GLN A 280 10.11 -12.63 -4.83
C GLN A 280 9.64 -12.84 -6.27
N LEU A 281 8.40 -13.31 -6.47
CA LEU A 281 7.79 -13.43 -7.80
C LEU A 281 7.80 -12.09 -8.57
N LEU A 282 7.45 -10.99 -7.90
CA LEU A 282 7.47 -9.67 -8.53
C LEU A 282 8.88 -9.24 -8.94
N ARG A 283 9.88 -9.52 -8.11
CA ARG A 283 11.29 -9.23 -8.42
C ARG A 283 11.80 -10.05 -9.61
N GLU A 284 11.45 -11.31 -9.71
CA GLU A 284 11.82 -12.19 -10.83
C GLU A 284 11.23 -11.68 -12.16
N ILE A 285 10.00 -11.16 -12.13
CA ILE A 285 9.36 -10.55 -13.31
C ILE A 285 10.07 -9.25 -13.68
N GLY A 286 10.47 -8.46 -12.68
CA GLY A 286 11.09 -7.14 -12.81
C GLY A 286 10.08 -6.01 -12.75
N MET A 287 10.21 -5.15 -11.74
CA MET A 287 9.23 -4.11 -11.40
C MET A 287 9.00 -3.09 -12.51
N GLU A 288 10.00 -2.79 -13.34
CA GLU A 288 9.84 -1.93 -14.53
C GLU A 288 8.87 -2.54 -15.57
N LYS A 289 8.96 -3.87 -15.76
CA LYS A 289 8.05 -4.57 -16.65
C LYS A 289 6.63 -4.61 -16.09
N VAL A 290 6.50 -4.82 -14.77
CA VAL A 290 5.21 -4.77 -14.04
C VAL A 290 4.57 -3.39 -14.23
N ALA A 291 5.31 -2.31 -13.96
CA ALA A 291 4.83 -0.93 -14.08
C ALA A 291 4.35 -0.60 -15.51
N ALA A 292 5.17 -0.92 -16.51
CA ALA A 292 4.84 -0.66 -17.91
C ALA A 292 3.58 -1.43 -18.36
N HIS A 293 3.41 -2.66 -17.88
CA HIS A 293 2.26 -3.49 -18.18
C HIS A 293 0.98 -2.94 -17.54
N ILE A 294 1.01 -2.62 -16.24
CA ILE A 294 -0.14 -2.04 -15.52
C ILE A 294 -0.55 -0.70 -16.15
N LYS A 295 0.42 0.17 -16.45
CA LYS A 295 0.16 1.46 -17.10
C LYS A 295 -0.62 1.30 -18.40
N LYS A 296 -0.23 0.33 -19.24
CA LYS A 296 -0.94 0.03 -20.51
C LYS A 296 -2.40 -0.33 -20.26
N LEU A 297 -2.69 -1.21 -19.28
CA LEU A 297 -4.05 -1.65 -18.99
C LEU A 297 -4.91 -0.50 -18.41
N VAL A 298 -4.35 0.28 -17.50
CA VAL A 298 -5.00 1.46 -16.90
C VAL A 298 -5.37 2.48 -17.99
N GLN A 299 -4.42 2.84 -18.83
CA GLN A 299 -4.64 3.79 -19.93
C GLN A 299 -5.69 3.29 -20.91
N SER A 300 -5.68 1.99 -21.26
CA SER A 300 -6.66 1.39 -22.14
C SER A 300 -8.08 1.48 -21.56
N LEU A 301 -8.26 1.14 -20.28
CA LEU A 301 -9.59 1.25 -19.64
C LEU A 301 -10.06 2.70 -19.56
N LEU A 302 -9.19 3.65 -19.21
CA LEU A 302 -9.53 5.07 -19.15
C LEU A 302 -9.92 5.61 -20.52
N SER A 303 -9.21 5.23 -21.60
CA SER A 303 -9.58 5.60 -22.96
C SER A 303 -10.94 5.04 -23.37
N CYS A 304 -11.20 3.76 -23.12
CA CYS A 304 -12.49 3.14 -23.42
C CYS A 304 -13.64 3.80 -22.64
N ALA A 305 -13.42 4.14 -21.36
CA ALA A 305 -14.40 4.82 -20.53
C ALA A 305 -14.71 6.22 -21.09
N HIS A 306 -13.66 6.95 -21.51
CA HIS A 306 -13.81 8.27 -22.15
C HIS A 306 -14.64 8.16 -23.45
N ASP A 307 -14.33 7.21 -24.33
CA ASP A 307 -15.03 7.00 -25.60
C ASP A 307 -16.51 6.63 -25.40
N LEU A 308 -16.83 5.95 -24.31
CA LEU A 308 -18.21 5.66 -23.88
C LEU A 308 -18.89 6.84 -23.20
N GLY A 309 -18.18 7.95 -22.97
CA GLY A 309 -18.69 9.10 -22.23
C GLY A 309 -18.92 8.82 -20.75
N ILE A 310 -18.25 7.82 -20.17
CA ILE A 310 -18.31 7.48 -18.74
C ILE A 310 -17.37 8.40 -17.96
N ARG A 311 -17.88 8.95 -16.86
CA ARG A 311 -17.06 9.78 -15.97
C ARG A 311 -16.10 8.92 -15.15
N ALA A 312 -14.79 9.11 -15.36
CA ALA A 312 -13.75 8.56 -14.50
C ALA A 312 -13.50 9.52 -13.31
N LYS A 313 -13.38 8.94 -12.10
CA LYS A 313 -12.87 9.64 -10.91
C LYS A 313 -11.34 9.63 -10.88
N THR A 314 -10.71 8.67 -11.57
CA THR A 314 -9.26 8.59 -11.69
C THR A 314 -8.75 9.62 -12.69
N PRO A 315 -7.84 10.53 -12.30
CA PRO A 315 -7.22 11.46 -13.24
C PRO A 315 -6.28 10.70 -14.19
N ALA A 316 -6.41 10.95 -15.50
CA ALA A 316 -5.68 10.17 -16.52
C ALA A 316 -4.16 10.40 -16.50
N ASP A 317 -3.71 11.58 -16.10
CA ASP A 317 -2.31 12.03 -16.06
C ASP A 317 -1.59 11.59 -14.78
N SER A 318 -2.34 11.29 -13.71
CA SER A 318 -1.81 10.89 -12.40
C SER A 318 -2.42 9.59 -11.88
N ALA A 319 -2.76 8.65 -12.77
CA ALA A 319 -3.36 7.38 -12.42
C ALA A 319 -2.36 6.41 -11.76
N GLY A 320 -2.80 5.80 -10.65
CA GLY A 320 -2.19 4.61 -10.05
C GLY A 320 -2.61 3.31 -10.77
N PRO A 321 -2.45 2.14 -10.13
CA PRO A 321 -2.86 0.84 -10.68
C PRO A 321 -4.38 0.60 -10.65
N LEU A 322 -5.13 1.54 -10.10
CA LEU A 322 -6.55 1.50 -9.82
C LEU A 322 -7.29 2.53 -10.67
N VAL A 323 -8.25 2.08 -11.49
CA VAL A 323 -9.21 2.94 -12.19
C VAL A 323 -10.53 2.94 -11.44
N VAL A 324 -11.08 4.11 -11.19
CA VAL A 324 -12.38 4.29 -10.55
C VAL A 324 -13.32 5.02 -11.49
N LEU A 325 -14.42 4.36 -11.84
CA LEU A 325 -15.46 4.90 -12.70
C LEU A 325 -16.69 5.27 -11.85
N GLN A 326 -17.29 6.44 -12.10
CA GLN A 326 -18.43 6.90 -11.33
C GLN A 326 -19.73 6.21 -11.77
N CYS A 327 -20.45 5.65 -10.82
CA CYS A 327 -21.72 4.95 -11.02
C CYS A 327 -22.87 5.69 -10.37
N GLN A 328 -24.08 5.53 -10.90
CA GLN A 328 -25.33 5.88 -10.23
C GLN A 328 -25.62 4.87 -9.11
N ASP A 329 -25.38 3.58 -9.38
CA ASP A 329 -25.44 2.48 -8.41
C ASP A 329 -24.25 1.54 -8.61
N SER A 330 -23.20 1.81 -7.84
CA SER A 330 -21.97 1.03 -7.91
C SER A 330 -22.12 -0.39 -7.35
N THR A 331 -23.06 -0.60 -6.43
CA THR A 331 -23.32 -1.92 -5.83
C THR A 331 -23.98 -2.84 -6.84
N SER A 332 -25.05 -2.39 -7.51
CA SER A 332 -25.68 -3.12 -8.60
C SER A 332 -24.69 -3.38 -9.75
N PHE A 333 -23.80 -2.42 -10.04
CA PHE A 333 -22.82 -2.64 -11.10
C PHE A 333 -21.81 -3.74 -10.77
N VAL A 334 -21.33 -3.82 -9.52
CA VAL A 334 -20.45 -4.93 -9.06
C VAL A 334 -21.16 -6.28 -9.23
N GLN A 335 -22.46 -6.36 -8.98
CA GLN A 335 -23.26 -7.58 -9.21
C GLN A 335 -23.31 -7.93 -10.70
N LYS A 336 -23.50 -6.95 -11.60
CA LYS A 336 -23.45 -7.19 -13.07
C LYS A 336 -22.10 -7.71 -13.54
N LEU A 337 -20.99 -7.23 -12.97
CA LEU A 337 -19.67 -7.79 -13.23
C LEU A 337 -19.57 -9.23 -12.72
N ALA A 338 -20.08 -9.51 -11.52
CA ALA A 338 -20.06 -10.87 -10.96
C ALA A 338 -20.86 -11.88 -11.79
N GLU A 339 -22.00 -11.46 -12.38
CA GLU A 339 -22.77 -12.28 -13.34
C GLU A 339 -21.94 -12.67 -14.57
N SER A 340 -20.94 -11.87 -14.92
CA SER A 340 -19.98 -12.13 -16.01
C SER A 340 -18.66 -12.77 -15.52
N ASN A 341 -18.64 -13.32 -14.30
CA ASN A 341 -17.46 -13.88 -13.66
C ASN A 341 -16.29 -12.88 -13.47
N ILE A 342 -16.57 -11.59 -13.37
CA ILE A 342 -15.59 -10.53 -13.12
C ILE A 342 -15.65 -10.11 -11.65
N VAL A 343 -14.51 -10.18 -10.95
CA VAL A 343 -14.37 -9.75 -9.55
C VAL A 343 -13.82 -8.33 -9.52
N ALA A 344 -14.63 -7.39 -9.05
CA ALA A 344 -14.27 -6.00 -8.80
C ALA A 344 -14.87 -5.55 -7.46
N SER A 345 -14.65 -4.30 -7.06
CA SER A 345 -15.22 -3.75 -5.84
C SER A 345 -15.72 -2.32 -6.06
N ASN A 346 -16.45 -1.79 -5.09
CA ASN A 346 -16.87 -0.40 -5.08
C ASN A 346 -16.49 0.30 -3.79
N ARG A 347 -16.48 1.63 -3.83
CA ARG A 347 -16.46 2.52 -2.65
C ARG A 347 -17.35 3.70 -2.98
N HIS A 348 -18.38 3.94 -2.14
CA HIS A 348 -19.40 4.95 -2.41
C HIS A 348 -19.96 4.80 -3.83
N ASP A 349 -19.92 5.84 -4.64
CA ASP A 349 -20.36 5.90 -6.04
C ASP A 349 -19.31 5.43 -7.06
N GLY A 350 -18.16 4.92 -6.59
CA GLY A 350 -17.04 4.53 -7.45
C GLY A 350 -16.93 3.02 -7.67
N LEU A 351 -17.04 2.55 -8.91
CA LEU A 351 -16.64 1.22 -9.33
C LEU A 351 -15.12 1.19 -9.43
N ARG A 352 -14.48 0.30 -8.66
CA ARG A 352 -13.02 0.17 -8.61
C ARG A 352 -12.57 -1.05 -9.41
N ILE A 353 -11.71 -0.80 -10.38
CA ILE A 353 -11.08 -1.80 -11.25
C ILE A 353 -9.57 -1.65 -11.11
N SER A 354 -8.90 -2.64 -10.58
CA SER A 354 -7.47 -2.59 -10.34
C SER A 354 -6.74 -3.67 -11.11
N PHE A 355 -5.62 -3.27 -11.71
CA PHE A 355 -4.79 -4.13 -12.54
C PHE A 355 -3.51 -4.54 -11.83
N HIS A 356 -3.03 -5.72 -12.20
CA HIS A 356 -1.71 -6.21 -11.82
C HIS A 356 -1.09 -6.99 -12.98
N VAL A 357 0.09 -7.53 -12.77
CA VAL A 357 0.92 -8.21 -13.77
C VAL A 357 0.24 -9.38 -14.48
N TYR A 358 -0.74 -10.01 -13.87
CA TYR A 358 -1.49 -11.16 -14.42
C TYR A 358 -2.73 -10.77 -15.24
N ASN A 359 -3.10 -9.49 -15.28
CA ASN A 359 -4.24 -9.05 -16.09
C ASN A 359 -3.85 -8.89 -17.56
N THR A 360 -4.84 -9.00 -18.45
CA THR A 360 -4.65 -8.95 -19.89
C THR A 360 -5.52 -7.90 -20.55
N MET A 361 -5.28 -7.61 -21.82
CA MET A 361 -6.18 -6.75 -22.62
C MET A 361 -7.57 -7.38 -22.78
N ASP A 362 -7.67 -8.72 -22.79
CA ASP A 362 -8.97 -9.42 -22.82
C ASP A 362 -9.78 -9.14 -21.53
N ASP A 363 -9.11 -9.02 -20.38
CA ASP A 363 -9.79 -8.62 -19.13
C ASP A 363 -10.37 -7.20 -19.23
N VAL A 364 -9.63 -6.25 -19.87
CA VAL A 364 -10.14 -4.90 -20.16
C VAL A 364 -11.34 -4.95 -21.08
N THR A 365 -11.24 -5.73 -22.19
CA THR A 365 -12.33 -5.89 -23.15
C THR A 365 -13.58 -6.45 -22.49
N ALA A 366 -13.44 -7.46 -21.63
CA ALA A 366 -14.56 -8.06 -20.91
C ALA A 366 -15.27 -7.04 -20.01
N VAL A 367 -14.53 -6.20 -19.29
CA VAL A 367 -15.12 -5.11 -18.48
C VAL A 367 -15.86 -4.11 -19.37
N VAL A 368 -15.24 -3.69 -20.48
CA VAL A 368 -15.83 -2.71 -21.40
C VAL A 368 -17.14 -3.22 -21.99
N GLU A 369 -17.26 -4.51 -22.29
CA GLU A 369 -18.51 -5.11 -22.75
C GLU A 369 -19.63 -5.07 -21.69
N VAL A 370 -19.29 -5.28 -20.40
CA VAL A 370 -20.26 -5.11 -19.30
C VAL A 370 -20.64 -3.64 -19.13
N LEU A 371 -19.68 -2.71 -19.24
CA LEU A 371 -19.93 -1.27 -19.20
C LEU A 371 -20.92 -0.84 -20.28
N LYS A 372 -20.71 -1.29 -21.53
CA LYS A 372 -21.61 -0.97 -22.66
C LYS A 372 -23.05 -1.47 -22.41
N LYS A 373 -23.19 -2.71 -21.92
CA LYS A 373 -24.51 -3.33 -21.67
C LYS A 373 -25.30 -2.68 -20.54
N ASN A 374 -24.60 -2.04 -19.60
CA ASN A 374 -25.21 -1.44 -18.42
C ASN A 374 -24.83 0.05 -18.28
N ILE A 375 -24.78 0.75 -19.40
CA ILE A 375 -24.30 2.13 -19.48
C ILE A 375 -25.21 3.11 -18.69
N ASP A 376 -26.47 2.76 -18.52
CA ASP A 376 -27.47 3.47 -17.74
C ASP A 376 -27.16 3.51 -16.23
N LEU A 377 -26.39 2.56 -15.72
CA LEU A 377 -25.89 2.55 -14.34
C LEU A 377 -24.65 3.43 -14.14
N MET A 378 -24.07 3.96 -15.21
CA MET A 378 -22.87 4.81 -15.16
C MET A 378 -23.24 6.28 -15.16
N VAL A 379 -22.43 7.09 -14.47
CA VAL A 379 -22.51 8.55 -14.58
C VAL A 379 -21.76 8.98 -15.85
N ARG A 380 -22.46 9.73 -16.72
CA ARG A 380 -21.92 10.22 -18.00
C ARG A 380 -21.45 11.67 -17.90
N GLY A 381 -20.54 12.05 -18.77
CA GLY A 381 -20.05 13.42 -18.93
C GLY A 381 -18.58 13.60 -18.52
N PRO A 382 -17.99 14.78 -18.75
CA PRO A 382 -16.62 15.08 -18.35
C PRO A 382 -16.46 14.98 -16.83
N ALA A 383 -15.25 14.71 -16.34
CA ALA A 383 -14.97 14.76 -14.92
C ALA A 383 -15.39 16.13 -14.36
N ARG A 384 -16.15 16.17 -13.25
CA ARG A 384 -16.45 17.43 -12.58
C ARG A 384 -15.18 17.97 -11.93
N VAL A 385 -14.85 19.21 -12.22
CA VAL A 385 -13.93 20.01 -11.42
C VAL A 385 -14.77 20.61 -10.28
N GLY A 386 -14.62 20.13 -9.06
CA GLY A 386 -15.21 20.76 -7.87
C GLY A 386 -16.06 19.83 -6.97
N SER A 387 -15.89 20.05 -5.67
CA SER A 387 -16.58 19.62 -4.43
C SER A 387 -17.06 18.17 -4.32
N TYR A 388 -16.45 17.48 -3.36
CA TYR A 388 -17.05 16.35 -2.67
C TYR A 388 -17.94 16.92 -1.55
N ASP A 389 -19.26 16.67 -1.62
CA ASP A 389 -20.16 16.67 -0.48
C ASP A 389 -19.98 15.39 0.34
#